data_87418a251d146ae7f9aa6e363b4feaf1
#
_entry.id   87418a251d146ae7f9aa6e363b4feaf1
#
_cell.length_a   1.000
_cell.length_b   1.000
_cell.length_c   1.000
_cell.angle_alpha   90.00
_cell.angle_beta   90.00
_cell.angle_gamma   90.00
#
_symmetry.space_group_name_H-M   'P 1'
#
loop_
_entity.id
_entity.type
_entity.pdbx_description
1 polymer ?
#
loop_
_entity_poly.entity_id
_entity_poly.type
_entity_poly.pdbx_seq_one_letter_code
_entity_poly.pdbx_strand_id
1 'polypeptide(L)'
;MNVDVMMRQARKAANKEQYQEACELYKQVLDTGEMKNSLDVQLRLAWCYENLGQVNEACALYQGVIRKYTSEGELGAAEALQKSVDALVESEDVKERPAKIEDVVALNTVQLMDALQAMGTDIELLPGDKLCDEGGMPDTLWLLTLGTLTIQMSDYTEDKPDKLCAKEGEFVLVGELGIFTDQRRYATVYAESLCRLCAIPARQINDCKELPFQSAMEDLLRKHWVDPVLAQHAIFDRVNDVDRLRLSRSLKVVELEPGECLIEAGKENDGAYLLQIGCLFFLHDVDGPLDDWPDDEDGNLLTSVVPGDMIHMGGVLHGYQSPYRVVAATPVRLLHLSREAFEFFSLRRPWIVQAVLRYCRRPVHLQVMHPNDDYLWKANRHIELPRIV
;
A
#
# COMPACT_ATOMS: atom_id res chain seq x y z
N MET A 1 -24.39 20.23 -14.57
CA MET A 1 -22.94 19.93 -14.43
C MET A 1 -22.82 18.40 -14.41
N ASN A 2 -21.80 17.81 -15.02
CA ASN A 2 -21.62 16.35 -15.05
C ASN A 2 -21.35 15.86 -13.61
N VAL A 3 -22.00 14.77 -13.20
CA VAL A 3 -21.89 14.17 -11.86
C VAL A 3 -20.43 13.83 -11.53
N ASP A 4 -19.67 13.32 -12.47
CA ASP A 4 -18.25 12.99 -12.27
C ASP A 4 -17.39 14.23 -11.97
N VAL A 5 -17.70 15.36 -12.61
CA VAL A 5 -17.00 16.63 -12.35
C VAL A 5 -17.32 17.13 -10.96
N MET A 6 -18.62 17.11 -10.56
CA MET A 6 -19.02 17.48 -9.19
C MET A 6 -18.36 16.59 -8.13
N MET A 7 -18.32 15.28 -8.37
CA MET A 7 -17.67 14.35 -7.46
C MET A 7 -16.17 14.61 -7.29
N ARG A 8 -15.46 14.91 -8.40
CA ARG A 8 -14.02 15.28 -8.33
C ARG A 8 -13.82 16.58 -7.55
N GLN A 9 -14.66 17.60 -7.78
CA GLN A 9 -14.59 18.87 -7.07
C GLN A 9 -14.90 18.68 -5.58
N ALA A 10 -15.93 17.93 -5.22
CA ALA A 10 -16.29 17.64 -3.84
C ALA A 10 -15.13 16.93 -3.08
N ARG A 11 -14.51 15.93 -3.70
CA ARG A 11 -13.35 15.24 -3.13
C ARG A 11 -12.16 16.19 -2.95
N LYS A 12 -11.89 17.03 -3.96
CA LYS A 12 -10.81 17.99 -3.89
C LYS A 12 -11.03 19.01 -2.77
N ALA A 13 -12.25 19.51 -2.60
CA ALA A 13 -12.60 20.40 -1.51
C ALA A 13 -12.43 19.71 -0.14
N ALA A 14 -12.96 18.48 0.01
CA ALA A 14 -12.83 17.69 1.23
C ALA A 14 -11.36 17.40 1.60
N ASN A 15 -10.52 17.05 0.62
CA ASN A 15 -9.08 16.83 0.84
C ASN A 15 -8.31 18.11 1.22
N LYS A 16 -8.87 19.29 0.91
CA LYS A 16 -8.32 20.59 1.32
C LYS A 16 -8.96 21.11 2.62
N GLU A 17 -9.72 20.26 3.31
CA GLU A 17 -10.44 20.59 4.54
C GLU A 17 -11.53 21.69 4.36
N GLN A 18 -11.92 21.96 3.12
CA GLN A 18 -13.01 22.86 2.76
C GLN A 18 -14.36 22.12 2.88
N TYR A 19 -14.67 21.66 4.10
CA TYR A 19 -15.80 20.73 4.33
C TYR A 19 -17.17 21.34 4.01
N GLN A 20 -17.34 22.65 4.21
CA GLN A 20 -18.60 23.32 3.87
C GLN A 20 -18.87 23.26 2.35
N GLU A 21 -17.88 23.58 1.53
CA GLU A 21 -17.97 23.50 0.07
C GLU A 21 -18.19 22.05 -0.39
N ALA A 22 -17.47 21.11 0.23
CA ALA A 22 -17.63 19.70 -0.06
C ALA A 22 -19.06 19.20 0.24
N CYS A 23 -19.66 19.60 1.36
CA CYS A 23 -21.05 19.28 1.72
C CYS A 23 -22.03 19.76 0.65
N GLU A 24 -21.90 20.99 0.19
CA GLU A 24 -22.78 21.54 -0.85
C GLU A 24 -22.69 20.75 -2.15
N LEU A 25 -21.48 20.41 -2.57
CA LEU A 25 -21.25 19.62 -3.78
C LEU A 25 -21.77 18.18 -3.63
N TYR A 26 -21.55 17.50 -2.49
CA TYR A 26 -22.09 16.15 -2.27
C TYR A 26 -23.63 16.14 -2.22
N LYS A 27 -24.28 17.18 -1.63
CA LYS A 27 -25.73 17.32 -1.68
C LYS A 27 -26.23 17.45 -3.13
N GLN A 28 -25.59 18.33 -3.92
CA GLN A 28 -25.94 18.46 -5.35
C GLN A 28 -25.81 17.14 -6.11
N VAL A 29 -24.77 16.34 -5.81
CA VAL A 29 -24.60 15.01 -6.39
C VAL A 29 -25.74 14.07 -6.00
N LEU A 30 -26.16 14.05 -4.72
CA LEU A 30 -27.28 13.23 -4.27
C LEU A 30 -28.62 13.67 -4.86
N ASP A 31 -28.80 14.97 -5.18
CA ASP A 31 -29.98 15.49 -5.81
C ASP A 31 -30.08 15.11 -7.31
N THR A 32 -28.98 14.70 -7.93
CA THR A 32 -29.03 14.12 -9.28
C THR A 32 -29.64 12.73 -9.20
N GLY A 33 -30.72 12.47 -9.89
CA GLY A 33 -31.47 11.19 -9.78
C GLY A 33 -30.61 9.91 -9.87
N GLU A 34 -29.46 9.97 -10.56
CA GLU A 34 -28.53 8.85 -10.73
C GLU A 34 -27.80 8.45 -9.43
N MET A 35 -27.51 9.40 -8.55
CA MET A 35 -26.70 9.17 -7.34
C MET A 35 -27.48 9.29 -6.03
N LYS A 36 -28.79 9.45 -6.08
CA LYS A 36 -29.68 9.66 -4.94
C LYS A 36 -29.50 8.64 -3.80
N ASN A 37 -29.22 7.40 -4.15
CA ASN A 37 -29.04 6.31 -3.20
C ASN A 37 -27.57 5.86 -3.06
N SER A 38 -26.61 6.66 -3.51
CA SER A 38 -25.20 6.30 -3.43
C SER A 38 -24.70 6.32 -1.99
N LEU A 39 -24.42 5.14 -1.44
CA LEU A 39 -23.88 4.99 -0.08
C LEU A 39 -22.50 5.67 0.06
N ASP A 40 -21.66 5.64 -0.98
CA ASP A 40 -20.35 6.30 -0.99
C ASP A 40 -20.50 7.81 -0.81
N VAL A 41 -21.45 8.42 -1.51
CA VAL A 41 -21.69 9.86 -1.41
C VAL A 41 -22.28 10.22 -0.05
N GLN A 42 -23.21 9.42 0.47
CA GLN A 42 -23.80 9.62 1.80
C GLN A 42 -22.74 9.53 2.91
N LEU A 43 -21.85 8.56 2.85
CA LEU A 43 -20.76 8.41 3.81
C LEU A 43 -19.77 9.58 3.76
N ARG A 44 -19.44 10.08 2.57
CA ARG A 44 -18.56 11.24 2.41
C ARG A 44 -19.21 12.53 2.90
N LEU A 45 -20.50 12.69 2.65
CA LEU A 45 -21.28 13.81 3.18
C LEU A 45 -21.34 13.75 4.71
N ALA A 46 -21.62 12.58 5.28
CA ALA A 46 -21.63 12.36 6.73
C ALA A 46 -20.29 12.71 7.35
N TRP A 47 -19.19 12.25 6.73
CA TRP A 47 -17.84 12.57 7.15
C TRP A 47 -17.52 14.07 7.07
N CYS A 48 -18.01 14.78 6.06
CA CYS A 48 -17.86 16.25 6.01
C CYS A 48 -18.64 16.95 7.15
N TYR A 49 -19.88 16.50 7.44
CA TYR A 49 -20.65 17.01 8.59
C TYR A 49 -19.95 16.77 9.93
N GLU A 50 -19.37 15.57 10.09
CA GLU A 50 -18.57 15.23 11.26
C GLU A 50 -17.42 16.23 11.47
N ASN A 51 -16.67 16.55 10.40
CA ASN A 51 -15.55 17.49 10.47
C ASN A 51 -15.99 18.96 10.65
N LEU A 52 -17.27 19.27 10.39
CA LEU A 52 -17.89 20.55 10.68
C LEU A 52 -18.47 20.61 12.10
N GLY A 53 -18.40 19.54 12.88
CA GLY A 53 -19.02 19.43 14.20
C GLY A 53 -20.55 19.27 14.15
N GLN A 54 -21.11 18.98 12.99
CA GLN A 54 -22.55 18.74 12.80
C GLN A 54 -22.87 17.25 13.07
N VAL A 55 -22.73 16.85 14.34
CA VAL A 55 -22.78 15.46 14.78
C VAL A 55 -24.14 14.81 14.47
N ASN A 56 -25.24 15.52 14.68
CA ASN A 56 -26.58 14.96 14.46
C ASN A 56 -26.82 14.62 12.99
N GLU A 57 -26.42 15.48 12.07
CA GLU A 57 -26.52 15.29 10.62
C GLU A 57 -25.63 14.13 10.16
N ALA A 58 -24.41 14.06 10.70
CA ALA A 58 -23.48 12.96 10.42
C ALA A 58 -24.08 11.62 10.88
N CYS A 59 -24.52 11.52 12.14
CA CYS A 59 -25.13 10.32 12.72
C CYS A 59 -26.38 9.87 11.95
N ALA A 60 -27.23 10.81 11.53
CA ALA A 60 -28.44 10.46 10.76
C ALA A 60 -28.10 9.77 9.42
N LEU A 61 -27.08 10.24 8.72
CA LEU A 61 -26.61 9.63 7.47
C LEU A 61 -25.94 8.27 7.72
N TYR A 62 -25.04 8.18 8.71
CA TYR A 62 -24.38 6.91 9.05
C TYR A 62 -25.40 5.83 9.43
N GLN A 63 -26.38 6.16 10.27
CA GLN A 63 -27.45 5.23 10.64
C GLN A 63 -28.32 4.81 9.45
N GLY A 64 -28.52 5.70 8.48
CA GLY A 64 -29.19 5.38 7.22
C GLY A 64 -28.41 4.30 6.45
N VAL A 65 -27.09 4.45 6.35
CA VAL A 65 -26.21 3.49 5.68
C VAL A 65 -26.10 2.18 6.47
N ILE A 66 -25.99 2.22 7.80
CA ILE A 66 -25.99 1.02 8.66
C ILE A 66 -27.25 0.18 8.44
N ARG A 67 -28.43 0.81 8.44
CA ARG A 67 -29.68 0.07 8.15
C ARG A 67 -29.64 -0.61 6.78
N LYS A 68 -29.05 0.06 5.79
CA LYS A 68 -28.92 -0.52 4.45
C LYS A 68 -27.97 -1.71 4.42
N TYR A 69 -26.79 -1.60 5.06
CA TYR A 69 -25.86 -2.73 5.18
C TYR A 69 -26.49 -3.91 5.90
N THR A 70 -27.17 -3.68 7.02
CA THR A 70 -27.89 -4.73 7.77
C THR A 70 -28.93 -5.41 6.89
N SER A 71 -29.70 -4.65 6.11
CA SER A 71 -30.73 -5.19 5.22
C SER A 71 -30.16 -6.01 4.05
N GLU A 72 -28.90 -5.74 3.66
CA GLU A 72 -28.18 -6.47 2.62
C GLU A 72 -27.36 -7.64 3.17
N GLY A 73 -27.36 -7.87 4.49
CA GLY A 73 -26.58 -8.93 5.15
C GLY A 73 -25.10 -8.58 5.36
N GLU A 74 -24.69 -7.34 5.12
CA GLU A 74 -23.32 -6.86 5.25
C GLU A 74 -23.03 -6.47 6.72
N LEU A 75 -23.10 -7.46 7.62
CA LEU A 75 -23.06 -7.22 9.06
C LEU A 75 -21.73 -6.64 9.54
N GLY A 76 -20.59 -7.10 8.99
CA GLY A 76 -19.27 -6.58 9.36
C GLY A 76 -19.09 -5.10 8.98
N ALA A 77 -19.63 -4.69 7.83
CA ALA A 77 -19.61 -3.29 7.43
C ALA A 77 -20.53 -2.42 8.28
N ALA A 78 -21.70 -2.95 8.65
CA ALA A 78 -22.63 -2.29 9.57
C ALA A 78 -21.98 -2.09 10.95
N GLU A 79 -21.29 -3.10 11.48
CA GLU A 79 -20.59 -3.04 12.75
C GLU A 79 -19.42 -2.04 12.72
N ALA A 80 -18.59 -2.08 11.67
CA ALA A 80 -17.48 -1.14 11.50
C ALA A 80 -17.98 0.32 11.49
N LEU A 81 -19.09 0.58 10.80
CA LEU A 81 -19.68 1.92 10.75
C LEU A 81 -20.37 2.30 12.06
N GLN A 82 -20.97 1.35 12.79
CA GLN A 82 -21.54 1.59 14.11
C GLN A 82 -20.46 2.02 15.11
N LYS A 83 -19.28 1.37 15.11
CA LYS A 83 -18.12 1.81 15.92
C LYS A 83 -17.74 3.26 15.63
N SER A 84 -17.83 3.71 14.37
CA SER A 84 -17.58 5.10 13.99
C SER A 84 -18.63 6.06 14.58
N VAL A 85 -19.89 5.67 14.60
CA VAL A 85 -20.98 6.46 15.21
C VAL A 85 -20.82 6.55 16.71
N ASP A 86 -20.52 5.42 17.37
CA ASP A 86 -20.33 5.36 18.83
C ASP A 86 -19.17 6.27 19.26
N ALA A 87 -18.03 6.17 18.55
CA ALA A 87 -16.88 7.04 18.79
C ALA A 87 -17.19 8.53 18.55
N LEU A 88 -18.10 8.84 17.62
CA LEU A 88 -18.52 10.21 17.33
C LEU A 88 -19.40 10.78 18.44
N VAL A 89 -20.28 9.97 19.01
CA VAL A 89 -21.20 10.36 20.10
C VAL A 89 -20.45 10.50 21.43
N GLU A 90 -19.45 9.63 21.68
CA GLU A 90 -18.66 9.66 22.92
C GLU A 90 -17.62 10.79 22.96
N SER A 91 -17.15 11.28 21.82
CA SER A 91 -16.19 12.39 21.75
C SER A 91 -16.90 13.70 21.42
N GLU A 92 -16.96 14.63 22.39
CA GLU A 92 -17.43 16.00 22.16
C GLU A 92 -16.51 16.79 21.21
N ASP A 93 -15.27 16.33 20.97
CA ASP A 93 -14.31 16.97 20.08
C ASP A 93 -13.65 15.95 19.12
N VAL A 94 -13.95 16.11 17.83
CA VAL A 94 -13.39 15.26 16.73
C VAL A 94 -11.84 15.30 16.68
N LYS A 95 -11.24 16.35 17.23
CA LYS A 95 -9.77 16.52 17.27
C LYS A 95 -9.10 15.65 18.34
N GLU A 96 -9.84 15.17 19.32
CA GLU A 96 -9.34 14.33 20.41
C GLU A 96 -9.43 12.82 20.13
N ARG A 97 -9.88 12.39 18.94
CA ARG A 97 -9.82 10.97 18.57
C ARG A 97 -8.37 10.51 18.63
N PRO A 98 -8.10 9.45 19.40
CA PRO A 98 -6.74 9.06 19.70
C PRO A 98 -5.91 8.86 18.43
N ALA A 99 -4.98 9.78 18.20
CA ALA A 99 -3.86 9.56 17.31
C ALA A 99 -2.92 8.57 18.01
N LYS A 100 -3.21 7.29 17.97
CA LYS A 100 -2.31 6.25 18.49
C LYS A 100 -1.14 5.92 17.53
N ILE A 101 -0.84 6.83 16.64
CA ILE A 101 0.48 6.90 16.03
C ILE A 101 1.12 8.08 16.74
N GLU A 102 2.04 7.81 17.65
CA GLU A 102 2.89 8.86 18.21
C GLU A 102 3.43 9.66 17.04
N ASP A 103 3.07 10.94 16.95
CA ASP A 103 3.67 11.87 16.01
C ASP A 103 5.12 12.09 16.49
N VAL A 104 5.97 11.10 16.28
CA VAL A 104 7.42 11.31 16.39
C VAL A 104 7.73 12.37 15.35
N VAL A 105 8.29 13.48 15.79
CA VAL A 105 8.74 14.53 14.89
C VAL A 105 9.88 13.94 14.05
N ALA A 106 9.53 13.38 12.90
CA ALA A 106 10.51 12.86 11.95
C ALA A 106 11.30 14.02 11.35
N LEU A 107 12.54 13.77 10.97
CA LEU A 107 13.33 14.71 10.17
C LEU A 107 12.57 14.99 8.86
N ASN A 108 12.57 16.23 8.41
CA ASN A 108 12.11 16.52 7.07
C ASN A 108 13.09 15.95 6.02
N THR A 109 12.67 15.87 4.77
CA THR A 109 13.46 15.25 3.70
C THR A 109 14.86 15.86 3.57
N VAL A 110 15.01 17.18 3.71
CA VAL A 110 16.31 17.87 3.61
C VAL A 110 17.21 17.45 4.79
N GLN A 111 16.70 17.51 6.02
CA GLN A 111 17.45 17.10 7.20
C GLN A 111 17.88 15.64 7.14
N LEU A 112 17.01 14.75 6.62
CA LEU A 112 17.34 13.35 6.42
C LEU A 112 18.46 13.17 5.38
N MET A 113 18.39 13.88 4.25
CA MET A 113 19.44 13.84 3.22
C MET A 113 20.78 14.36 3.75
N ASP A 114 20.77 15.46 4.49
CA ASP A 114 21.97 15.99 5.14
C ASP A 114 22.58 14.97 6.13
N ALA A 115 21.74 14.31 6.93
CA ALA A 115 22.19 13.27 7.86
C ALA A 115 22.79 12.06 7.13
N LEU A 116 22.16 11.61 6.04
CA LEU A 116 22.67 10.52 5.21
C LEU A 116 24.00 10.88 4.55
N GLN A 117 24.11 12.07 3.98
CA GLN A 117 25.37 12.54 3.38
C GLN A 117 26.51 12.64 4.42
N ALA A 118 26.20 13.06 5.64
CA ALA A 118 27.20 13.12 6.72
C ALA A 118 27.73 11.73 7.14
N MET A 119 26.95 10.66 6.90
CA MET A 119 27.33 9.28 7.20
C MET A 119 28.14 8.62 6.07
N GLY A 120 28.12 9.22 4.89
CA GLY A 120 28.68 8.60 3.67
C GLY A 120 30.01 9.18 3.23
N THR A 121 30.47 8.65 2.11
CA THR A 121 31.67 9.11 1.41
C THR A 121 31.33 9.33 -0.05
N ASP A 122 31.73 10.46 -0.58
CA ASP A 122 31.50 10.78 -2.00
C ASP A 122 32.33 9.88 -2.90
N ILE A 123 31.67 9.36 -3.94
CA ILE A 123 32.28 8.56 -5.00
C ILE A 123 31.86 9.10 -6.36
N GLU A 124 32.72 8.92 -7.36
CA GLU A 124 32.41 9.20 -8.76
C GLU A 124 32.51 7.89 -9.57
N LEU A 125 31.57 7.71 -10.50
CA LEU A 125 31.58 6.62 -11.46
C LEU A 125 31.63 7.20 -12.88
N LEU A 126 32.49 6.63 -13.69
CA LEU A 126 32.56 6.93 -15.12
C LEU A 126 31.52 6.10 -15.89
N PRO A 127 31.10 6.54 -17.09
CA PRO A 127 30.21 5.74 -17.93
C PRO A 127 30.73 4.33 -18.14
N GLY A 128 29.93 3.32 -17.84
CA GLY A 128 30.28 1.89 -17.90
C GLY A 128 30.78 1.29 -16.59
N ASP A 129 31.10 2.10 -15.58
CA ASP A 129 31.48 1.59 -14.27
C ASP A 129 30.30 0.89 -13.60
N LYS A 130 30.59 -0.21 -12.91
CA LYS A 130 29.62 -0.99 -12.17
C LYS A 130 29.53 -0.49 -10.72
N LEU A 131 28.30 -0.23 -10.24
CA LEU A 131 28.03 0.17 -8.86
C LEU A 131 27.87 -1.06 -7.95
N CYS A 132 27.08 -2.05 -8.38
CA CYS A 132 26.90 -3.30 -7.65
C CYS A 132 26.49 -4.43 -8.60
N ASP A 133 26.64 -5.67 -8.12
CA ASP A 133 26.22 -6.89 -8.81
C ASP A 133 24.90 -7.40 -8.23
N GLU A 134 24.04 -7.97 -9.09
CA GLU A 134 22.90 -8.79 -8.68
C GLU A 134 23.37 -9.96 -7.81
N GLY A 135 22.61 -10.28 -6.76
CA GLY A 135 22.99 -11.27 -5.77
C GLY A 135 24.08 -10.84 -4.78
N GLY A 136 24.62 -9.61 -4.92
CA GLY A 136 25.60 -9.04 -4.01
C GLY A 136 25.04 -8.75 -2.61
N MET A 137 25.94 -8.54 -1.64
CA MET A 137 25.54 -8.22 -0.27
C MET A 137 25.04 -6.76 -0.17
N PRO A 138 23.99 -6.51 0.63
CA PRO A 138 23.40 -5.18 0.80
C PRO A 138 24.14 -4.37 1.89
N ASP A 139 25.43 -4.17 1.74
CA ASP A 139 26.30 -3.52 2.73
C ASP A 139 26.40 -2.00 2.61
N THR A 140 25.87 -1.42 1.52
CA THR A 140 25.99 0.01 1.20
C THR A 140 24.68 0.53 0.60
N LEU A 141 24.22 1.67 1.13
CA LEU A 141 23.20 2.53 0.50
C LEU A 141 23.90 3.60 -0.32
N TRP A 142 23.41 3.89 -1.49
CA TRP A 142 23.93 5.01 -2.27
C TRP A 142 22.88 6.09 -2.44
N LEU A 143 23.34 7.33 -2.40
CA LEU A 143 22.55 8.50 -2.70
C LEU A 143 23.11 9.12 -3.99
N LEU A 144 22.43 8.90 -5.12
CA LEU A 144 22.80 9.50 -6.40
C LEU A 144 22.42 10.97 -6.37
N THR A 145 23.41 11.83 -6.57
CA THR A 145 23.28 13.30 -6.56
C THR A 145 23.37 13.91 -7.93
N LEU A 146 23.99 13.20 -8.88
CA LEU A 146 24.12 13.64 -10.28
C LEU A 146 24.34 12.41 -11.17
N GLY A 147 23.72 12.40 -12.35
CA GLY A 147 23.98 11.42 -13.40
C GLY A 147 22.85 10.43 -13.61
N THR A 148 23.12 9.41 -14.42
CA THR A 148 22.16 8.36 -14.78
C THR A 148 22.76 6.99 -14.54
N LEU A 149 22.04 6.17 -13.80
CA LEU A 149 22.34 4.76 -13.58
C LEU A 149 21.36 3.90 -14.38
N THR A 150 21.83 2.76 -14.86
CA THR A 150 21.06 1.73 -15.54
C THR A 150 20.96 0.51 -14.65
N ILE A 151 19.74 0.00 -14.46
CA ILE A 151 19.43 -1.21 -13.67
C ILE A 151 19.23 -2.36 -14.63
N GLN A 152 19.94 -3.45 -14.40
CA GLN A 152 19.86 -4.67 -15.21
C GLN A 152 19.68 -5.89 -14.31
N MET A 153 18.63 -6.66 -14.58
CA MET A 153 18.39 -7.97 -13.94
C MET A 153 18.79 -9.08 -14.91
N SER A 154 19.36 -10.18 -14.40
CA SER A 154 19.88 -11.28 -15.20
C SER A 154 18.80 -12.01 -16.01
N ASP A 155 17.59 -12.12 -15.45
CA ASP A 155 16.47 -12.84 -16.08
C ASP A 155 15.64 -11.96 -17.01
N TYR A 156 16.15 -10.77 -17.38
CA TYR A 156 15.39 -9.75 -18.07
C TYR A 156 15.81 -9.58 -19.52
N THR A 157 14.93 -9.88 -20.45
CA THR A 157 15.13 -9.81 -21.92
C THR A 157 14.50 -8.58 -22.58
N GLU A 158 14.19 -7.49 -21.85
CA GLU A 158 13.62 -6.31 -22.48
C GLU A 158 14.65 -5.39 -23.14
N ASP A 159 14.22 -4.80 -24.27
CA ASP A 159 15.01 -3.86 -25.07
C ASP A 159 15.35 -2.52 -24.36
N LYS A 160 14.80 -2.27 -23.17
CA LYS A 160 15.04 -1.00 -22.42
C LYS A 160 15.20 -1.28 -20.93
N PRO A 161 16.43 -1.27 -20.43
CA PRO A 161 16.69 -1.35 -18.99
C PRO A 161 16.14 -0.12 -18.26
N ASP A 162 15.72 -0.33 -16.98
CA ASP A 162 15.28 0.75 -16.11
C ASP A 162 16.43 1.72 -15.80
N LYS A 163 16.08 3.02 -15.66
CA LYS A 163 17.05 4.08 -15.42
C LYS A 163 16.69 4.91 -14.21
N LEU A 164 17.69 5.16 -13.36
CA LEU A 164 17.62 6.13 -12.28
C LEU A 164 18.41 7.36 -12.68
N CYS A 165 17.82 8.54 -12.59
CA CYS A 165 18.44 9.79 -12.99
C CYS A 165 18.28 10.83 -11.90
N ALA A 166 19.39 11.47 -11.50
CA ALA A 166 19.42 12.64 -10.64
C ALA A 166 20.05 13.82 -11.37
N LYS A 167 19.43 14.99 -11.21
CA LYS A 167 19.97 16.28 -11.63
C LYS A 167 20.52 17.03 -10.42
N GLU A 168 21.27 18.07 -10.64
CA GLU A 168 21.80 18.91 -9.57
C GLU A 168 20.67 19.40 -8.65
N GLY A 169 20.80 19.14 -7.35
CA GLY A 169 19.77 19.41 -6.33
C GLY A 169 18.71 18.33 -6.15
N GLU A 170 18.73 17.26 -6.96
CA GLU A 170 17.87 16.09 -6.80
C GLU A 170 18.65 14.94 -6.13
N PHE A 171 17.94 14.06 -5.44
CA PHE A 171 18.51 12.88 -4.81
C PHE A 171 17.73 11.64 -5.19
N VAL A 172 18.44 10.55 -5.49
CA VAL A 172 17.83 9.24 -5.74
C VAL A 172 18.53 8.21 -4.88
N LEU A 173 17.75 7.48 -4.06
CA LEU A 173 18.26 6.33 -3.30
C LEU A 173 18.50 5.15 -4.22
N VAL A 174 19.59 4.43 -3.96
CA VAL A 174 19.98 3.23 -4.72
C VAL A 174 20.42 2.14 -3.77
N GLY A 175 19.81 0.97 -3.91
CA GLY A 175 20.14 -0.23 -3.12
C GLY A 175 19.50 -0.27 -1.73
N GLU A 176 18.53 0.58 -1.46
CA GLU A 176 17.80 0.65 -0.19
C GLU A 176 17.05 -0.65 0.13
N LEU A 177 16.47 -1.31 -0.89
CA LEU A 177 15.72 -2.55 -0.70
C LEU A 177 16.54 -3.61 0.02
N GLY A 178 17.73 -3.92 -0.49
CA GLY A 178 18.56 -4.94 0.10
C GLY A 178 18.89 -4.66 1.57
N ILE A 179 19.12 -3.39 1.93
CA ILE A 179 19.48 -3.01 3.31
C ILE A 179 18.31 -3.19 4.28
N PHE A 180 17.09 -2.79 3.85
CA PHE A 180 15.92 -2.78 4.73
C PHE A 180 15.14 -4.09 4.73
N THR A 181 15.40 -4.97 3.75
CA THR A 181 14.79 -6.30 3.69
C THR A 181 15.76 -7.42 4.09
N ASP A 182 17.02 -7.07 4.35
CA ASP A 182 18.11 -8.02 4.60
C ASP A 182 18.31 -9.04 3.42
N GLN A 183 17.87 -8.64 2.24
CA GLN A 183 17.95 -9.48 1.03
C GLN A 183 19.11 -9.05 0.13
N ARG A 184 19.58 -9.96 -0.70
CA ARG A 184 20.63 -9.68 -1.68
C ARG A 184 20.18 -8.65 -2.71
N ARG A 185 21.14 -8.01 -3.40
CA ARG A 185 20.87 -7.06 -4.48
C ARG A 185 20.02 -7.70 -5.57
N TYR A 186 18.93 -7.05 -5.94
CA TYR A 186 17.98 -7.54 -6.95
C TYR A 186 18.45 -7.35 -8.39
N ALA A 187 19.44 -6.48 -8.62
CA ALA A 187 19.90 -6.14 -9.94
C ALA A 187 21.37 -5.72 -9.95
N THR A 188 22.00 -5.84 -11.09
CA THR A 188 23.27 -5.20 -11.40
C THR A 188 23.03 -3.76 -11.83
N VAL A 189 23.80 -2.82 -11.30
CA VAL A 189 23.67 -1.39 -11.58
C VAL A 189 24.94 -0.83 -12.19
N TYR A 190 24.81 -0.12 -13.32
CA TYR A 190 25.90 0.50 -14.04
C TYR A 190 25.70 2.01 -14.20
N ALA A 191 26.78 2.77 -14.25
CA ALA A 191 26.75 4.17 -14.63
C ALA A 191 26.59 4.32 -16.15
N GLU A 192 25.55 5.02 -16.61
CA GLU A 192 25.34 5.36 -18.01
C GLU A 192 26.02 6.69 -18.38
N SER A 193 26.13 7.59 -17.42
CA SER A 193 26.83 8.88 -17.53
C SER A 193 27.85 9.02 -16.41
N LEU A 194 28.59 10.13 -16.36
CA LEU A 194 29.30 10.49 -15.15
C LEU A 194 28.31 10.61 -14.01
N CYS A 195 28.49 9.83 -12.95
CA CYS A 195 27.64 9.82 -11.77
C CYS A 195 28.41 10.28 -10.53
N ARG A 196 27.76 11.09 -9.70
CA ARG A 196 28.21 11.41 -8.35
C ARG A 196 27.25 10.80 -7.36
N LEU A 197 27.81 10.06 -6.40
CA LEU A 197 27.04 9.39 -5.37
C LEU A 197 27.71 9.59 -4.01
N CYS A 198 26.88 9.55 -2.95
CA CYS A 198 27.38 9.35 -1.60
C CYS A 198 27.16 7.90 -1.21
N ALA A 199 28.22 7.17 -0.92
CA ALA A 199 28.19 5.77 -0.48
C ALA A 199 28.12 5.71 1.05
N ILE A 200 27.05 5.15 1.58
CA ILE A 200 26.72 5.11 3.00
C ILE A 200 26.74 3.67 3.46
N PRO A 201 27.66 3.28 4.36
CA PRO A 201 27.69 1.91 4.89
C PRO A 201 26.41 1.57 5.65
N ALA A 202 25.78 0.44 5.32
CA ALA A 202 24.52 -0.02 5.95
C ALA A 202 24.61 -0.05 7.49
N ARG A 203 25.77 -0.44 8.03
CA ARG A 203 26.02 -0.45 9.48
C ARG A 203 25.82 0.92 10.13
N GLN A 204 26.17 2.02 9.47
CA GLN A 204 26.00 3.36 10.04
C GLN A 204 24.53 3.75 10.13
N ILE A 205 23.73 3.33 9.16
CA ILE A 205 22.27 3.50 9.17
C ILE A 205 21.65 2.68 10.31
N ASN A 206 22.06 1.41 10.42
CA ASN A 206 21.54 0.49 11.43
C ASN A 206 21.97 0.85 12.86
N ASP A 207 23.14 1.44 13.02
CA ASP A 207 23.68 1.89 14.31
C ASP A 207 23.08 3.22 14.78
N CYS A 208 22.50 4.01 13.88
CA CYS A 208 21.84 5.26 14.24
C CYS A 208 20.52 4.97 14.95
N LYS A 209 20.50 5.13 16.29
CA LYS A 209 19.33 4.86 17.14
C LYS A 209 18.49 6.11 17.43
N GLU A 210 18.77 7.22 16.80
CA GLU A 210 17.99 8.45 16.94
C GLU A 210 16.58 8.27 16.36
N LEU A 211 15.55 8.34 17.20
CA LEU A 211 14.15 8.14 16.80
C LEU A 211 13.71 9.03 15.62
N PRO A 212 14.08 10.34 15.56
CA PRO A 212 13.70 11.18 14.43
C PRO A 212 14.29 10.69 13.10
N PHE A 213 15.53 10.19 13.11
CA PHE A 213 16.18 9.63 11.92
C PHE A 213 15.52 8.31 11.51
N GLN A 214 15.32 7.38 12.43
CA GLN A 214 14.67 6.10 12.15
C GLN A 214 13.27 6.30 11.57
N SER A 215 12.46 7.16 12.21
CA SER A 215 11.11 7.47 11.73
C SER A 215 11.11 8.09 10.32
N ALA A 216 12.08 8.99 10.04
CA ALA A 216 12.20 9.59 8.72
C ALA A 216 12.61 8.58 7.65
N MET A 217 13.53 7.65 7.98
CA MET A 217 13.93 6.56 7.08
C MET A 217 12.78 5.62 6.81
N GLU A 218 12.02 5.21 7.83
CA GLU A 218 10.83 4.39 7.64
C GLU A 218 9.79 5.08 6.75
N ASP A 219 9.52 6.37 6.97
CA ASP A 219 8.57 7.13 6.17
C ASP A 219 9.03 7.25 4.70
N LEU A 220 10.33 7.45 4.49
CA LEU A 220 10.90 7.49 3.16
C LEU A 220 10.71 6.17 2.42
N LEU A 221 11.01 5.04 3.09
CA LEU A 221 10.80 3.70 2.52
C LEU A 221 9.32 3.44 2.23
N ARG A 222 8.43 3.78 3.17
CA ARG A 222 6.98 3.62 2.97
C ARG A 222 6.48 4.46 1.80
N LYS A 223 6.97 5.68 1.66
CA LYS A 223 6.64 6.56 0.54
C LYS A 223 7.13 5.98 -0.80
N HIS A 224 8.28 5.31 -0.81
CA HIS A 224 8.84 4.73 -2.04
C HIS A 224 8.22 3.39 -2.41
N TRP A 225 7.94 2.53 -1.42
CA TRP A 225 7.61 1.12 -1.65
C TRP A 225 6.16 0.77 -1.36
N VAL A 226 5.51 1.51 -0.46
CA VAL A 226 4.14 1.22 -0.02
C VAL A 226 3.15 2.16 -0.68
N ASP A 227 3.42 3.46 -0.66
CA ASP A 227 2.48 4.46 -1.16
C ASP A 227 2.14 4.31 -2.65
N PRO A 228 3.08 4.02 -3.57
CA PRO A 228 2.75 3.79 -4.98
C PRO A 228 1.80 2.61 -5.19
N VAL A 229 2.00 1.52 -4.46
CA VAL A 229 1.12 0.34 -4.54
C VAL A 229 -0.27 0.67 -4.02
N LEU A 230 -0.36 1.35 -2.86
CA LEU A 230 -1.64 1.82 -2.32
C LEU A 230 -2.32 2.84 -3.25
N ALA A 231 -1.57 3.76 -3.85
CA ALA A 231 -2.11 4.78 -4.73
C ALA A 231 -2.73 4.22 -6.01
N GLN A 232 -2.23 3.10 -6.50
CA GLN A 232 -2.75 2.40 -7.67
C GLN A 232 -3.90 1.45 -7.34
N HIS A 233 -4.02 1.04 -6.08
CA HIS A 233 -5.04 0.08 -5.68
C HIS A 233 -6.44 0.71 -5.60
N ALA A 234 -7.44 0.05 -6.20
CA ALA A 234 -8.81 0.57 -6.38
C ALA A 234 -9.54 0.97 -5.07
N ILE A 235 -9.09 0.50 -3.91
CA ILE A 235 -9.64 0.88 -2.60
C ILE A 235 -9.02 2.20 -2.13
N PHE A 236 -7.71 2.39 -2.34
CA PHE A 236 -6.92 3.46 -1.74
C PHE A 236 -6.55 4.59 -2.71
N ASP A 237 -6.82 4.44 -4.02
CA ASP A 237 -6.55 5.44 -5.06
C ASP A 237 -7.16 6.82 -4.78
N ARG A 238 -8.21 6.85 -3.94
CA ARG A 238 -8.97 8.06 -3.57
C ARG A 238 -8.68 8.57 -2.16
N VAL A 239 -7.75 7.93 -1.48
CA VAL A 239 -7.20 8.38 -0.20
C VAL A 239 -6.14 9.43 -0.49
N ASN A 240 -6.12 10.54 0.25
CA ASN A 240 -5.08 11.54 0.10
C ASN A 240 -3.72 11.04 0.61
N ASP A 241 -2.65 11.68 0.16
CA ASP A 241 -1.27 11.25 0.43
C ASP A 241 -0.96 11.16 1.94
N VAL A 242 -1.48 12.10 2.74
CA VAL A 242 -1.27 12.11 4.20
C VAL A 242 -1.91 10.89 4.86
N ASP A 243 -3.14 10.57 4.49
CA ASP A 243 -3.85 9.42 5.04
C ASP A 243 -3.29 8.10 4.51
N ARG A 244 -2.83 8.06 3.25
CA ARG A 244 -2.12 6.87 2.72
C ARG A 244 -0.82 6.62 3.47
N LEU A 245 -0.05 7.67 3.75
CA LEU A 245 1.17 7.54 4.57
C LEU A 245 0.84 7.04 5.98
N ARG A 246 -0.22 7.55 6.61
CA ARG A 246 -0.68 7.05 7.92
C ARG A 246 -1.08 5.57 7.85
N LEU A 247 -1.85 5.19 6.83
CA LEU A 247 -2.21 3.80 6.62
C LEU A 247 -0.98 2.92 6.40
N SER A 248 -0.03 3.39 5.58
CA SER A 248 1.20 2.65 5.30
C SER A 248 2.02 2.35 6.56
N ARG A 249 2.02 3.24 7.55
CA ARG A 249 2.70 3.04 8.84
C ARG A 249 2.07 1.91 9.67
N SER A 250 0.80 1.60 9.46
CA SER A 250 0.11 0.50 10.14
C SER A 250 0.27 -0.86 9.45
N LEU A 251 0.76 -0.88 8.22
CA LEU A 251 0.99 -2.11 7.48
C LEU A 251 2.26 -2.81 7.96
N LYS A 252 2.17 -4.13 8.13
CA LYS A 252 3.31 -4.97 8.49
C LYS A 252 3.82 -5.70 7.25
N VAL A 253 5.13 -5.72 7.07
CA VAL A 253 5.75 -6.52 6.01
C VAL A 253 5.72 -7.99 6.42
N VAL A 254 5.33 -8.85 5.48
CA VAL A 254 5.36 -10.30 5.59
C VAL A 254 6.17 -10.81 4.40
N GLU A 255 7.17 -11.61 4.67
CA GLU A 255 8.02 -12.24 3.65
C GLU A 255 7.87 -13.76 3.77
N LEU A 256 7.81 -14.43 2.62
CA LEU A 256 7.65 -15.88 2.54
C LEU A 256 8.60 -16.43 1.50
N GLU A 257 9.19 -17.57 1.83
CA GLU A 257 9.95 -18.38 0.90
C GLU A 257 9.01 -19.27 0.06
N PRO A 258 9.44 -19.72 -1.12
CA PRO A 258 8.66 -20.65 -1.93
C PRO A 258 8.23 -21.90 -1.14
N GLY A 259 6.95 -22.25 -1.23
CA GLY A 259 6.35 -23.36 -0.49
C GLY A 259 5.78 -22.99 0.89
N GLU A 260 6.12 -21.81 1.44
CA GLU A 260 5.55 -21.40 2.72
C GLU A 260 4.07 -21.01 2.58
N CYS A 261 3.29 -21.41 3.60
CA CYS A 261 1.86 -21.19 3.65
C CYS A 261 1.55 -19.84 4.32
N LEU A 262 0.87 -18.95 3.60
CA LEU A 262 0.36 -17.68 4.12
C LEU A 262 -0.94 -17.87 4.89
N ILE A 263 -1.87 -18.66 4.34
CA ILE A 263 -3.21 -18.88 4.87
C ILE A 263 -3.54 -20.37 4.75
N GLU A 264 -3.93 -20.99 5.85
CA GLU A 264 -4.43 -22.35 5.86
C GLU A 264 -5.95 -22.38 5.66
N ALA A 265 -6.44 -23.35 4.90
CA ALA A 265 -7.87 -23.58 4.72
C ALA A 265 -8.56 -23.83 6.06
N GLY A 266 -9.76 -23.30 6.22
CA GLY A 266 -10.57 -23.43 7.44
C GLY A 266 -10.09 -22.62 8.64
N LYS A 267 -8.92 -21.95 8.58
CA LYS A 267 -8.47 -21.06 9.66
C LYS A 267 -9.01 -19.64 9.49
N GLU A 268 -9.31 -19.03 10.63
CA GLU A 268 -9.72 -17.63 10.66
C GLU A 268 -8.55 -16.72 10.34
N ASN A 269 -8.79 -15.74 9.48
CA ASN A 269 -7.85 -14.69 9.17
C ASN A 269 -8.48 -13.33 9.49
N ASP A 270 -7.73 -12.48 10.19
CA ASP A 270 -8.18 -11.19 10.73
C ASP A 270 -7.68 -9.98 9.94
N GLY A 271 -7.26 -10.17 8.71
CA GLY A 271 -6.69 -9.08 7.92
C GLY A 271 -6.74 -9.32 6.42
N ALA A 272 -6.10 -8.42 5.73
CA ALA A 272 -5.89 -8.44 4.28
C ALA A 272 -4.41 -8.33 3.95
N TYR A 273 -4.02 -8.82 2.79
CA TYR A 273 -2.64 -8.78 2.32
C TYR A 273 -2.58 -8.15 0.93
N LEU A 274 -1.70 -7.17 0.77
CA LEU A 274 -1.38 -6.55 -0.51
C LEU A 274 -0.07 -7.14 -1.02
N LEU A 275 -0.11 -7.80 -2.15
CA LEU A 275 1.06 -8.41 -2.76
C LEU A 275 1.94 -7.34 -3.42
N GLN A 276 3.19 -7.21 -2.97
CA GLN A 276 4.17 -6.29 -3.54
C GLN A 276 5.09 -6.98 -4.55
N ILE A 277 5.60 -8.16 -4.19
CA ILE A 277 6.60 -8.90 -4.98
C ILE A 277 6.22 -10.38 -4.92
N GLY A 278 6.48 -11.10 -6.01
CA GLY A 278 6.30 -12.54 -6.11
C GLY A 278 4.91 -12.98 -6.58
N CYS A 279 4.60 -14.23 -6.35
CA CYS A 279 3.36 -14.86 -6.76
C CYS A 279 2.85 -15.78 -5.65
N LEU A 280 1.53 -15.77 -5.45
CA LEU A 280 0.84 -16.69 -4.54
C LEU A 280 -0.10 -17.59 -5.32
N PHE A 281 -0.19 -18.84 -4.92
CA PHE A 281 -1.16 -19.81 -5.41
C PHE A 281 -2.28 -20.01 -4.41
N PHE A 282 -3.51 -20.01 -4.92
CA PHE A 282 -4.69 -20.43 -4.20
C PHE A 282 -4.97 -21.88 -4.55
N LEU A 283 -4.98 -22.73 -3.53
CA LEU A 283 -5.14 -24.15 -3.68
C LEU A 283 -6.41 -24.61 -2.99
N HIS A 284 -7.05 -25.66 -3.52
CA HIS A 284 -8.02 -26.43 -2.74
C HIS A 284 -7.32 -27.01 -1.52
N ASP A 285 -8.12 -27.35 -0.49
CA ASP A 285 -7.62 -27.97 0.74
C ASP A 285 -6.93 -29.30 0.39
N VAL A 286 -5.61 -29.26 0.36
CA VAL A 286 -4.74 -30.42 0.15
C VAL A 286 -3.97 -30.63 1.45
N ASP A 287 -4.23 -31.76 2.13
CA ASP A 287 -3.51 -32.13 3.34
C ASP A 287 -2.05 -32.45 3.01
N GLY A 288 -1.14 -31.79 3.69
CA GLY A 288 0.30 -32.11 3.66
C GLY A 288 1.21 -31.01 3.10
N PRO A 289 2.54 -31.18 3.19
CA PRO A 289 3.50 -30.32 2.52
C PRO A 289 3.38 -30.47 1.00
N LEU A 290 3.52 -29.37 0.28
CA LEU A 290 3.64 -29.40 -1.18
C LEU A 290 5.08 -29.84 -1.52
N ASP A 291 5.29 -31.14 -1.66
CA ASP A 291 6.58 -31.69 -2.10
C ASP A 291 6.81 -31.44 -3.60
N ASP A 292 5.72 -31.30 -4.37
CA ASP A 292 5.70 -30.92 -5.78
C ASP A 292 4.67 -29.81 -6.03
N TRP A 293 4.95 -28.91 -6.97
CA TRP A 293 3.98 -27.89 -7.38
C TRP A 293 2.77 -28.56 -8.02
N PRO A 294 1.53 -28.11 -7.70
CA PRO A 294 0.34 -28.69 -8.30
C PRO A 294 0.38 -28.52 -9.81
N ASP A 295 0.38 -29.62 -10.52
CA ASP A 295 0.14 -29.65 -11.96
C ASP A 295 -1.34 -29.29 -12.20
N ASP A 296 -1.62 -28.57 -13.31
CA ASP A 296 -3.01 -28.27 -13.73
C ASP A 296 -3.84 -29.54 -13.92
N GLU A 297 -3.19 -30.69 -14.13
CA GLU A 297 -3.84 -31.98 -14.32
C GLU A 297 -4.57 -32.47 -13.06
N ASP A 298 -4.13 -32.07 -11.85
CA ASP A 298 -4.74 -32.49 -10.58
C ASP A 298 -5.89 -31.58 -10.14
N GLY A 299 -6.11 -30.42 -10.77
CA GLY A 299 -7.19 -29.48 -10.48
C GLY A 299 -7.11 -28.81 -9.10
N ASN A 300 -5.96 -28.89 -8.45
CA ASN A 300 -5.73 -28.31 -7.11
C ASN A 300 -5.43 -26.81 -7.16
N LEU A 301 -4.88 -26.29 -8.24
CA LEU A 301 -4.61 -24.89 -8.44
C LEU A 301 -5.89 -24.16 -8.87
N LEU A 302 -6.38 -23.23 -8.05
CA LEU A 302 -7.57 -22.44 -8.34
C LEU A 302 -7.22 -21.16 -9.11
N THR A 303 -6.20 -20.45 -8.65
CA THR A 303 -5.77 -19.19 -9.24
C THR A 303 -4.41 -18.77 -8.69
N SER A 304 -3.77 -17.84 -9.38
CA SER A 304 -2.61 -17.11 -8.89
C SER A 304 -2.93 -15.63 -8.72
N VAL A 305 -2.24 -14.96 -7.83
CA VAL A 305 -2.28 -13.51 -7.63
C VAL A 305 -0.92 -12.91 -7.88
N VAL A 306 -0.93 -11.69 -8.36
CA VAL A 306 0.24 -10.95 -8.85
C VAL A 306 0.41 -9.64 -8.08
N PRO A 307 1.57 -8.99 -8.14
CA PRO A 307 1.81 -7.71 -7.49
C PRO A 307 0.75 -6.65 -7.82
N GLY A 308 0.29 -5.96 -6.78
CA GLY A 308 -0.83 -5.02 -6.83
C GLY A 308 -2.17 -5.61 -6.45
N ASP A 309 -2.30 -6.94 -6.40
CA ASP A 309 -3.52 -7.58 -5.93
C ASP A 309 -3.62 -7.57 -4.41
N MET A 310 -4.85 -7.45 -3.94
CA MET A 310 -5.17 -7.51 -2.52
C MET A 310 -6.07 -8.71 -2.24
N ILE A 311 -5.63 -9.54 -1.33
CA ILE A 311 -6.32 -10.78 -0.96
C ILE A 311 -6.91 -10.68 0.44
N HIS A 312 -7.95 -11.44 0.70
CA HIS A 312 -8.63 -11.52 1.99
C HIS A 312 -9.22 -10.21 2.52
N MET A 313 -9.59 -9.28 1.63
CA MET A 313 -10.17 -7.98 2.06
C MET A 313 -11.41 -8.12 2.94
N GLY A 314 -12.17 -9.19 2.83
CA GLY A 314 -13.29 -9.48 3.74
C GLY A 314 -12.84 -9.62 5.20
N GLY A 315 -11.64 -10.10 5.46
CA GLY A 315 -11.08 -10.29 6.79
C GLY A 315 -10.92 -9.02 7.61
N VAL A 316 -10.82 -7.85 6.97
CA VAL A 316 -10.73 -6.56 7.69
C VAL A 316 -12.09 -6.10 8.21
N LEU A 317 -13.21 -6.61 7.68
CA LEU A 317 -14.56 -6.25 8.11
C LEU A 317 -15.11 -7.25 9.13
N HIS A 318 -14.82 -8.54 8.95
CA HIS A 318 -15.26 -9.60 9.85
C HIS A 318 -14.29 -10.78 9.75
N GLY A 319 -14.19 -11.59 10.82
CA GLY A 319 -13.43 -12.83 10.80
C GLY A 319 -13.91 -13.73 9.67
N TYR A 320 -13.00 -14.12 8.81
CA TYR A 320 -13.29 -14.94 7.64
C TYR A 320 -12.39 -16.17 7.64
N GLN A 321 -13.01 -17.34 7.58
CA GLN A 321 -12.27 -18.59 7.38
C GLN A 321 -12.04 -18.77 5.89
N SER A 322 -10.79 -18.83 5.47
CA SER A 322 -10.47 -19.09 4.08
C SER A 322 -10.91 -20.50 3.69
N PRO A 323 -11.70 -20.66 2.60
CA PRO A 323 -11.96 -21.98 2.08
C PRO A 323 -10.77 -22.56 1.29
N TYR A 324 -9.70 -21.79 1.14
CA TYR A 324 -8.54 -22.12 0.33
C TYR A 324 -7.25 -21.99 1.15
N ARG A 325 -6.28 -22.83 0.80
CA ARG A 325 -4.89 -22.67 1.21
C ARG A 325 -4.20 -21.67 0.29
N VAL A 326 -3.38 -20.76 0.83
CA VAL A 326 -2.61 -19.78 0.05
C VAL A 326 -1.14 -19.99 0.33
N VAL A 327 -0.36 -20.26 -0.71
CA VAL A 327 1.04 -20.64 -0.62
C VAL A 327 1.91 -19.77 -1.52
N ALA A 328 3.12 -19.45 -1.09
CA ALA A 328 4.09 -18.72 -1.87
C ALA A 328 4.64 -19.60 -3.01
N ALA A 329 4.43 -19.18 -4.26
CA ALA A 329 4.96 -19.85 -5.45
C ALA A 329 6.41 -19.44 -5.76
N THR A 330 6.75 -18.20 -5.43
CA THR A 330 8.08 -17.60 -5.56
C THR A 330 8.44 -16.96 -4.22
N PRO A 331 9.65 -16.41 -4.03
CA PRO A 331 9.87 -15.50 -2.90
C PRO A 331 8.84 -14.37 -2.94
N VAL A 332 8.13 -14.15 -1.83
CA VAL A 332 6.98 -13.25 -1.75
C VAL A 332 7.20 -12.20 -0.70
N ARG A 333 6.82 -10.96 -1.04
CA ARG A 333 6.70 -9.86 -0.09
C ARG A 333 5.29 -9.28 -0.12
N LEU A 334 4.69 -9.17 1.05
CA LEU A 334 3.32 -8.71 1.26
C LEU A 334 3.28 -7.58 2.28
N LEU A 335 2.22 -6.79 2.21
CA LEU A 335 1.83 -5.83 3.24
C LEU A 335 0.56 -6.33 3.90
N HIS A 336 0.64 -6.67 5.17
CA HIS A 336 -0.48 -7.11 5.98
C HIS A 336 -1.20 -5.91 6.60
N LEU A 337 -2.48 -5.77 6.29
CA LEU A 337 -3.42 -4.85 6.91
C LEU A 337 -4.28 -5.62 7.91
N SER A 338 -3.98 -5.52 9.20
CA SER A 338 -4.79 -6.16 10.24
C SER A 338 -6.17 -5.50 10.34
N ARG A 339 -7.16 -6.23 10.87
CA ARG A 339 -8.50 -5.70 11.15
C ARG A 339 -8.43 -4.49 12.08
N GLU A 340 -7.65 -4.56 13.15
CA GLU A 340 -7.47 -3.45 14.10
C GLU A 340 -6.97 -2.18 13.39
N ALA A 341 -5.95 -2.31 12.53
CA ALA A 341 -5.42 -1.19 11.76
C ALA A 341 -6.47 -0.62 10.79
N PHE A 342 -7.26 -1.48 10.14
CA PHE A 342 -8.33 -1.04 9.26
C PHE A 342 -9.46 -0.37 10.04
N GLU A 343 -9.89 -0.92 11.17
CA GLU A 343 -10.90 -0.31 12.05
C GLU A 343 -10.47 1.09 12.46
N PHE A 344 -9.23 1.24 12.94
CA PHE A 344 -8.69 2.55 13.31
C PHE A 344 -8.69 3.55 12.15
N PHE A 345 -8.32 3.09 10.95
CA PHE A 345 -8.35 3.92 9.75
C PHE A 345 -9.78 4.28 9.34
N SER A 346 -10.70 3.31 9.40
CA SER A 346 -12.11 3.50 9.02
C SER A 346 -12.87 4.45 9.95
N LEU A 347 -12.50 4.54 11.24
CA LEU A 347 -13.04 5.54 12.16
C LEU A 347 -12.81 6.98 11.66
N ARG A 348 -11.71 7.23 10.96
CA ARG A 348 -11.40 8.54 10.38
C ARG A 348 -11.89 8.71 8.95
N ARG A 349 -12.11 7.62 8.24
CA ARG A 349 -12.51 7.58 6.83
C ARG A 349 -13.63 6.55 6.60
N PRO A 350 -14.81 6.77 7.17
CA PRO A 350 -15.88 5.74 7.17
C PRO A 350 -16.31 5.29 5.77
N TRP A 351 -16.13 6.13 4.77
CA TRP A 351 -16.43 5.80 3.38
C TRP A 351 -15.53 4.70 2.80
N ILE A 352 -14.37 4.39 3.43
CA ILE A 352 -13.49 3.31 2.98
C ILE A 352 -14.16 1.95 3.08
N VAL A 353 -15.06 1.77 4.07
CA VAL A 353 -15.84 0.53 4.24
C VAL A 353 -16.61 0.20 2.97
N GLN A 354 -17.25 1.21 2.35
CA GLN A 354 -17.96 1.02 1.08
C GLN A 354 -17.01 0.68 -0.08
N ALA A 355 -15.79 1.21 -0.08
CA ALA A 355 -14.80 0.86 -1.10
C ALA A 355 -14.37 -0.61 -0.97
N VAL A 356 -14.15 -1.08 0.25
CA VAL A 356 -13.85 -2.49 0.55
C VAL A 356 -15.00 -3.41 0.11
N LEU A 357 -16.24 -3.10 0.48
CA LEU A 357 -17.40 -3.90 0.06
C LEU A 357 -17.52 -3.98 -1.48
N ARG A 358 -17.33 -2.85 -2.15
CA ARG A 358 -17.36 -2.84 -3.62
C ARG A 358 -16.25 -3.70 -4.23
N TYR A 359 -15.07 -3.67 -3.62
CA TYR A 359 -13.96 -4.49 -4.06
C TYR A 359 -14.27 -5.99 -3.87
N CYS A 360 -14.77 -6.40 -2.71
CA CYS A 360 -15.13 -7.78 -2.41
C CYS A 360 -16.27 -8.32 -3.31
N ARG A 361 -17.16 -7.45 -3.79
CA ARG A 361 -18.26 -7.82 -4.70
C ARG A 361 -17.83 -7.94 -6.17
N ARG A 362 -16.62 -7.51 -6.54
CA ARG A 362 -16.12 -7.71 -7.90
C ARG A 362 -15.88 -9.20 -8.13
N PRO A 363 -16.31 -9.73 -9.28
CA PRO A 363 -15.91 -11.07 -9.64
C PRO A 363 -14.38 -11.10 -9.73
N VAL A 364 -13.77 -11.97 -8.94
CA VAL A 364 -12.36 -12.30 -9.10
C VAL A 364 -12.26 -12.94 -10.49
N HIS A 365 -11.64 -12.27 -11.45
CA HIS A 365 -11.28 -12.90 -12.69
C HIS A 365 -10.18 -13.89 -12.37
N LEU A 366 -10.60 -15.14 -12.14
CA LEU A 366 -9.71 -16.26 -11.94
C LEU A 366 -8.98 -16.48 -13.26
N GLN A 367 -7.79 -15.97 -13.39
CA GLN A 367 -6.86 -16.36 -14.41
C GLN A 367 -6.00 -17.48 -13.83
N VAL A 368 -6.28 -18.69 -14.27
CA VAL A 368 -5.39 -19.84 -14.00
C VAL A 368 -4.13 -19.59 -14.84
N MET A 369 -2.99 -19.43 -14.16
CA MET A 369 -1.70 -19.21 -14.81
C MET A 369 -0.81 -20.43 -14.59
N HIS A 370 -0.16 -20.85 -15.67
CA HIS A 370 0.80 -21.94 -15.60
C HIS A 370 2.06 -21.48 -14.82
N PRO A 371 2.64 -22.33 -13.92
CA PRO A 371 3.84 -21.99 -13.14
C PRO A 371 5.06 -21.61 -14.00
N ASN A 372 5.08 -22.01 -15.25
CA ASN A 372 6.17 -21.78 -16.19
C ASN A 372 5.92 -20.61 -17.17
N ASP A 373 4.87 -19.83 -16.99
CA ASP A 373 4.62 -18.69 -17.85
C ASP A 373 5.55 -17.51 -17.51
N ASP A 374 6.26 -17.01 -18.52
CA ASP A 374 7.07 -15.77 -18.47
C ASP A 374 6.33 -14.55 -17.89
N TYR A 375 5.03 -14.68 -17.71
CA TYR A 375 4.14 -13.67 -17.16
C TYR A 375 4.36 -13.39 -15.67
N LEU A 376 4.80 -14.38 -14.89
CA LEU A 376 5.12 -14.20 -13.45
C LEU A 376 6.18 -13.12 -13.23
N TRP A 377 7.12 -13.02 -14.18
CA TRP A 377 8.20 -12.04 -14.17
C TRP A 377 7.77 -10.67 -14.71
N LYS A 378 6.78 -10.63 -15.62
CA LYS A 378 6.24 -9.38 -16.17
C LYS A 378 5.40 -8.59 -15.17
N ALA A 379 4.74 -9.26 -14.25
CA ALA A 379 3.91 -8.62 -13.23
C ALA A 379 4.72 -7.79 -12.21
N ASN A 380 5.97 -8.16 -11.94
CA ASN A 380 6.86 -7.41 -11.05
C ASN A 380 7.33 -6.04 -11.59
N ARG A 381 6.94 -5.67 -12.83
CA ARG A 381 7.51 -4.54 -13.56
C ARG A 381 6.74 -3.23 -13.50
N HIS A 382 5.52 -3.23 -13.00
CA HIS A 382 4.68 -2.03 -13.02
C HIS A 382 4.86 -1.14 -11.79
N ILE A 383 5.79 -1.45 -10.91
CA ILE A 383 6.20 -0.51 -9.86
C ILE A 383 7.24 0.43 -10.48
N GLU A 384 6.76 1.46 -11.17
CA GLU A 384 7.62 2.62 -11.46
C GLU A 384 8.14 3.16 -10.13
N LEU A 385 9.45 3.06 -9.91
CA LEU A 385 10.10 3.65 -8.75
C LEU A 385 9.83 5.16 -8.77
N PRO A 386 9.15 5.72 -7.77
CA PRO A 386 8.89 7.14 -7.76
C PRO A 386 10.21 7.91 -7.67
N ARG A 387 10.36 8.91 -8.51
CA ARG A 387 11.45 9.86 -8.41
C ARG A 387 11.20 10.77 -7.21
N ILE A 388 12.16 10.90 -6.32
CA ILE A 388 12.14 11.97 -5.33
C ILE A 388 12.56 13.26 -6.07
N VAL A 389 11.62 14.17 -6.19
CA VAL A 389 11.87 15.55 -6.61
C VAL A 389 11.86 16.41 -5.38
#